data_95604c871fda139e11e41fecab9b2cf3
#
_entry.id   95604c871fda139e11e41fecab9b2cf3
#
_cell.length_a   1.000
_cell.length_b   1.000
_cell.length_c   1.000
_cell.angle_alpha   90.00
_cell.angle_beta   90.00
_cell.angle_gamma   90.00
#
_symmetry.space_group_name_H-M   'P 1'
#
loop_
_entity.id
_entity.type
_entity.pdbx_description
1 polymer ?
#
loop_
_entity_poly.entity_id
_entity_poly.type
_entity_poly.pdbx_seq_one_letter_code
_entity_poly.pdbx_strand_id
1 'polypeptide(L)'
;MKQNFHFSAPLKSATLFAALFMLLQSCTEKPKEVKQKAAAKSEEPEYFLLRPKLEKEYGYSHAVRIGDDLKISGAVSMNDSGIIVAPGNMEQQMKNCYSDLEKILNHYGYSYDDVVAENIYTTNMAEFIKVSGFRNSIYKKQFPTGTWLEVKGLAVEGQLIEIDMEAHKVK
;
A
#
# COMPACT_ATOMS: atom_id res chain seq x y z
N MET A 1 104.90 17.74 18.47
CA MET A 1 104.77 17.00 17.20
C MET A 1 103.29 16.77 16.92
N LYS A 2 102.82 17.47 15.92
CA LYS A 2 101.34 17.48 15.60
C LYS A 2 101.18 17.07 14.14
N GLN A 3 100.45 16.07 13.89
CA GLN A 3 100.07 15.71 12.53
C GLN A 3 98.56 15.93 12.33
N ASN A 4 98.24 16.76 11.38
CA ASN A 4 96.88 17.02 10.86
C ASN A 4 96.57 15.94 9.85
N PHE A 5 95.35 15.37 10.00
CA PHE A 5 94.75 14.62 8.86
C PHE A 5 93.45 15.26 8.46
N HIS A 6 93.45 15.67 7.25
CA HIS A 6 92.27 16.06 6.51
C HIS A 6 91.56 14.78 6.02
N PHE A 7 90.28 14.71 6.21
CA PHE A 7 89.43 13.76 5.47
C PHE A 7 88.30 14.52 4.77
N SER A 8 88.33 14.51 3.47
CA SER A 8 87.36 15.05 2.58
C SER A 8 86.15 14.07 2.48
N ALA A 9 84.95 14.62 2.60
CA ALA A 9 83.70 13.92 2.42
C ALA A 9 83.41 13.63 0.96
N PRO A 10 82.81 12.52 0.58
CA PRO A 10 82.15 12.37 -0.70
C PRO A 10 80.67 12.64 -0.55
N LEU A 11 80.23 13.72 -1.17
CA LEU A 11 78.90 14.04 -1.53
C LEU A 11 78.46 13.13 -2.70
N LYS A 12 77.47 12.27 -2.52
CA LYS A 12 76.64 11.66 -3.56
C LYS A 12 75.91 10.42 -3.06
N SER A 13 74.79 10.55 -2.32
CA SER A 13 73.81 9.48 -2.23
C SER A 13 72.44 9.94 -1.65
N ALA A 14 72.07 11.20 -1.83
CA ALA A 14 70.80 11.70 -1.28
C ALA A 14 69.65 11.84 -2.33
N THR A 15 69.93 11.56 -3.59
CA THR A 15 68.91 11.82 -4.68
C THR A 15 68.20 10.58 -5.20
N LEU A 16 68.53 9.37 -4.77
CA LEU A 16 67.91 8.15 -5.29
C LEU A 16 66.78 7.60 -4.38
N PHE A 17 66.69 8.08 -3.14
CA PHE A 17 65.65 7.62 -2.19
C PHE A 17 64.37 8.45 -2.24
N ALA A 18 64.39 9.66 -2.80
CA ALA A 18 63.18 10.51 -2.92
C ALA A 18 62.23 10.10 -4.08
N ALA A 19 62.78 9.42 -5.10
CA ALA A 19 61.96 9.00 -6.26
C ALA A 19 61.18 7.70 -6.03
N LEU A 20 61.55 6.87 -5.08
CA LEU A 20 60.88 5.60 -4.82
C LEU A 20 59.73 5.76 -3.81
N PHE A 21 59.64 6.90 -3.11
CA PHE A 21 58.56 7.13 -2.12
C PHE A 21 57.32 7.80 -2.74
N MET A 22 57.39 8.34 -3.98
CA MET A 22 56.26 8.96 -4.68
C MET A 22 55.43 7.97 -5.49
N LEU A 23 55.77 6.70 -5.61
CA LEU A 23 55.05 5.71 -6.38
C LEU A 23 54.09 4.82 -5.53
N LEU A 24 54.01 5.03 -4.21
CA LEU A 24 53.12 4.27 -3.31
C LEU A 24 51.89 5.07 -2.83
N GLN A 25 51.66 6.27 -3.37
CA GLN A 25 50.40 7.01 -3.14
C GLN A 25 49.36 6.68 -4.18
N SER A 26 49.29 5.44 -4.64
CA SER A 26 48.26 5.00 -5.57
C SER A 26 47.11 4.39 -4.74
N CYS A 27 45.98 5.11 -4.79
CA CYS A 27 44.61 4.60 -4.60
C CYS A 27 44.33 3.77 -3.34
N THR A 28 44.16 4.41 -2.20
CA THR A 28 43.15 3.94 -1.26
C THR A 28 41.79 4.53 -1.68
N GLU A 29 41.19 4.02 -2.75
CA GLU A 29 39.74 4.14 -2.90
C GLU A 29 39.11 3.42 -1.72
N LYS A 30 38.48 4.20 -0.81
CA LYS A 30 37.62 3.63 0.21
C LYS A 30 36.57 2.78 -0.49
N PRO A 31 36.33 1.52 -0.04
CA PRO A 31 35.26 0.70 -0.58
C PRO A 31 33.97 1.53 -0.48
N LYS A 32 33.29 1.77 -1.60
CA LYS A 32 31.93 2.31 -1.59
C LYS A 32 31.11 1.31 -0.80
N GLU A 33 30.61 1.77 0.34
CA GLU A 33 29.66 1.03 1.17
C GLU A 33 28.43 0.77 0.28
N VAL A 34 28.35 -0.42 -0.29
CA VAL A 34 27.15 -0.89 -0.96
C VAL A 34 26.13 -1.02 0.14
N LYS A 35 25.28 0.01 0.31
CA LYS A 35 24.10 -0.08 1.16
C LYS A 35 23.30 -1.27 0.63
N GLN A 36 23.45 -2.39 1.31
CA GLN A 36 22.66 -3.58 1.06
C GLN A 36 21.21 -3.17 1.27
N LYS A 37 20.46 -3.05 0.15
CA LYS A 37 19.02 -2.77 0.19
C LYS A 37 18.42 -3.88 1.06
N ALA A 38 17.96 -3.53 2.25
CA ALA A 38 17.32 -4.48 3.15
C ALA A 38 16.28 -5.23 2.32
N ALA A 39 16.36 -6.56 2.29
CA ALA A 39 15.37 -7.38 1.63
C ALA A 39 14.00 -6.98 2.21
N ALA A 40 13.07 -6.58 1.35
CA ALA A 40 11.73 -6.24 1.78
C ALA A 40 11.20 -7.44 2.57
N LYS A 41 10.86 -7.24 3.85
CA LYS A 41 10.24 -8.26 4.68
C LYS A 41 8.94 -8.63 3.97
N SER A 42 8.75 -9.89 3.63
CA SER A 42 7.49 -10.36 3.08
C SER A 42 6.42 -10.08 4.14
N GLU A 43 5.45 -9.24 3.81
CA GLU A 43 4.39 -8.88 4.71
C GLU A 43 3.33 -9.98 4.63
N GLU A 44 3.05 -10.60 5.76
CA GLU A 44 2.03 -11.65 5.85
C GLU A 44 0.64 -11.03 5.66
N PRO A 45 -0.28 -11.69 4.92
CA PRO A 45 -1.64 -11.21 4.75
C PRO A 45 -2.42 -11.22 6.08
N GLU A 46 -3.07 -10.11 6.40
CA GLU A 46 -3.98 -9.99 7.54
C GLU A 46 -5.43 -9.99 7.04
N TYR A 47 -6.20 -11.01 7.43
CA TYR A 47 -7.59 -11.17 7.02
C TYR A 47 -8.56 -10.62 8.07
N PHE A 48 -9.65 -10.01 7.61
CA PHE A 48 -10.72 -9.48 8.44
C PHE A 48 -12.07 -10.06 8.04
N LEU A 49 -12.88 -10.36 9.06
CA LEU A 49 -14.25 -10.83 8.92
C LEU A 49 -15.19 -9.82 9.57
N LEU A 50 -16.03 -9.17 8.80
CA LEU A 50 -17.05 -8.22 9.29
C LEU A 50 -18.24 -8.98 9.92
N ARG A 51 -18.64 -10.09 9.28
CA ARG A 51 -19.74 -10.98 9.71
C ARG A 51 -19.23 -12.42 9.72
N PRO A 52 -18.43 -12.83 10.75
CA PRO A 52 -17.66 -14.07 10.72
C PRO A 52 -18.46 -15.35 10.44
N LYS A 53 -19.73 -15.41 10.89
CA LYS A 53 -20.58 -16.58 10.68
C LYS A 53 -20.97 -16.72 9.21
N LEU A 54 -21.46 -15.65 8.61
CA LEU A 54 -21.89 -15.62 7.22
C LEU A 54 -20.71 -15.80 6.26
N GLU A 55 -19.61 -15.10 6.50
CA GLU A 55 -18.43 -15.14 5.65
C GLU A 55 -17.79 -16.52 5.62
N LYS A 56 -17.78 -17.24 6.76
CA LYS A 56 -17.38 -18.66 6.81
C LYS A 56 -18.33 -19.55 6.03
N GLU A 57 -19.64 -19.31 6.12
CA GLU A 57 -20.65 -20.08 5.40
C GLU A 57 -20.54 -19.89 3.89
N TYR A 58 -20.31 -18.65 3.44
CA TYR A 58 -20.11 -18.31 2.03
C TYR A 58 -18.68 -18.54 1.53
N GLY A 59 -17.71 -18.79 2.41
CA GLY A 59 -16.34 -19.16 2.04
C GLY A 59 -15.47 -18.00 1.56
N TYR A 60 -15.60 -16.80 2.17
CA TYR A 60 -14.78 -15.64 1.84
C TYR A 60 -14.33 -14.85 3.08
N SER A 61 -13.36 -13.96 2.93
CA SER A 61 -12.99 -12.94 3.92
C SER A 61 -13.42 -11.57 3.43
N HIS A 62 -13.93 -10.72 4.33
CA HIS A 62 -14.41 -9.40 3.92
C HIS A 62 -13.29 -8.47 3.50
N ALA A 63 -12.11 -8.58 4.11
CA ALA A 63 -10.95 -7.83 3.66
C ALA A 63 -9.65 -8.58 3.91
N VAL A 64 -8.61 -8.20 3.17
CA VAL A 64 -7.22 -8.61 3.38
C VAL A 64 -6.31 -7.39 3.24
N ARG A 65 -5.43 -7.20 4.24
CA ARG A 65 -4.34 -6.23 4.16
C ARG A 65 -3.02 -6.94 3.91
N ILE A 66 -2.22 -6.42 2.97
CA ILE A 66 -0.85 -6.85 2.69
C ILE A 66 0.00 -5.59 2.61
N GLY A 67 0.79 -5.34 3.64
CA GLY A 67 1.56 -4.11 3.74
C GLY A 67 0.69 -2.87 3.84
N ASP A 68 0.84 -1.98 2.87
CA ASP A 68 0.07 -0.74 2.77
C ASP A 68 -1.13 -0.87 1.81
N ASP A 69 -1.39 -2.07 1.27
CA ASP A 69 -2.51 -2.37 0.38
C ASP A 69 -3.64 -3.07 1.14
N LEU A 70 -4.86 -2.57 0.98
CA LEU A 70 -6.08 -3.14 1.53
C LEU A 70 -7.05 -3.46 0.40
N LYS A 71 -7.46 -4.73 0.30
CA LYS A 71 -8.51 -5.19 -0.61
C LYS A 71 -9.75 -5.54 0.20
N ILE A 72 -10.90 -5.00 -0.22
CA ILE A 72 -12.18 -5.17 0.46
C ILE A 72 -13.15 -5.83 -0.50
N SER A 73 -13.73 -6.95 -0.08
CA SER A 73 -14.78 -7.67 -0.81
C SER A 73 -16.07 -6.84 -0.89
N GLY A 74 -16.97 -7.25 -1.78
CA GLY A 74 -18.24 -6.57 -1.98
C GLY A 74 -19.07 -6.44 -0.71
N ALA A 75 -19.38 -5.20 -0.34
CA ALA A 75 -20.31 -4.87 0.73
C ALA A 75 -21.74 -4.76 0.17
N VAL A 76 -22.67 -5.41 0.85
CA VAL A 76 -24.10 -5.42 0.52
C VAL A 76 -24.93 -5.01 1.72
N SER A 77 -26.12 -4.49 1.50
CA SER A 77 -27.03 -4.06 2.57
C SER A 77 -27.68 -5.26 3.28
N MET A 78 -27.01 -5.80 4.29
CA MET A 78 -27.54 -6.87 5.14
C MET A 78 -27.16 -6.68 6.61
N ASN A 79 -27.93 -7.29 7.50
CA ASN A 79 -27.58 -7.38 8.92
C ASN A 79 -26.66 -8.59 9.20
N ASP A 80 -26.26 -8.76 10.47
CA ASP A 80 -25.36 -9.84 10.90
C ASP A 80 -25.95 -11.26 10.78
N SER A 81 -27.26 -11.36 10.56
CA SER A 81 -27.97 -12.61 10.27
C SER A 81 -28.16 -12.90 8.78
N GLY A 82 -27.60 -12.04 7.89
CA GLY A 82 -27.74 -12.19 6.44
C GLY A 82 -29.09 -11.71 5.88
N ILE A 83 -29.91 -11.05 6.68
CA ILE A 83 -31.21 -10.51 6.21
C ILE A 83 -30.96 -9.17 5.54
N ILE A 84 -31.55 -9.01 4.33
CA ILE A 84 -31.46 -7.76 3.57
C ILE A 84 -32.10 -6.60 4.36
N VAL A 85 -31.38 -5.52 4.49
CA VAL A 85 -31.83 -4.28 5.12
C VAL A 85 -32.27 -3.30 4.03
N ALA A 86 -33.40 -2.62 4.24
CA ALA A 86 -34.00 -1.66 3.31
C ALA A 86 -34.31 -2.26 1.92
N PRO A 87 -35.09 -3.37 1.82
CA PRO A 87 -35.46 -3.95 0.55
C PRO A 87 -36.19 -2.91 -0.33
N GLY A 88 -35.87 -2.84 -1.63
CA GLY A 88 -36.45 -1.90 -2.58
C GLY A 88 -35.99 -0.46 -2.46
N ASN A 89 -35.12 -0.12 -1.52
CA ASN A 89 -34.60 1.25 -1.32
C ASN A 89 -33.12 1.33 -1.70
N MET A 90 -32.81 1.71 -2.95
CA MET A 90 -31.45 1.83 -3.48
C MET A 90 -30.57 2.77 -2.66
N GLU A 91 -31.07 3.94 -2.31
CA GLU A 91 -30.30 4.95 -1.58
C GLU A 91 -29.90 4.45 -0.19
N GLN A 92 -30.85 3.82 0.53
CA GLN A 92 -30.54 3.29 1.86
C GLN A 92 -29.60 2.09 1.78
N GLN A 93 -29.78 1.19 0.80
CA GLN A 93 -28.85 0.08 0.59
C GLN A 93 -27.44 0.58 0.28
N MET A 94 -27.30 1.57 -0.59
CA MET A 94 -26.01 2.22 -0.88
C MET A 94 -25.36 2.78 0.40
N LYS A 95 -26.12 3.52 1.22
CA LYS A 95 -25.63 4.07 2.50
C LYS A 95 -25.17 2.96 3.45
N ASN A 96 -25.88 1.85 3.50
CA ASN A 96 -25.52 0.70 4.34
C ASN A 96 -24.22 0.03 3.85
N CYS A 97 -24.02 -0.10 2.53
CA CYS A 97 -22.76 -0.60 1.94
C CYS A 97 -21.58 0.29 2.36
N TYR A 98 -21.68 1.62 2.20
CA TYR A 98 -20.63 2.54 2.60
C TYR A 98 -20.37 2.52 4.09
N SER A 99 -21.40 2.36 4.93
CA SER A 99 -21.23 2.22 6.38
C SER A 99 -20.42 0.97 6.75
N ASP A 100 -20.61 -0.14 6.05
CA ASP A 100 -19.83 -1.35 6.28
C ASP A 100 -18.39 -1.22 5.76
N LEU A 101 -18.20 -0.61 4.59
CA LEU A 101 -16.87 -0.30 4.05
C LEU A 101 -16.09 0.64 4.98
N GLU A 102 -16.74 1.65 5.57
CA GLU A 102 -16.12 2.55 6.56
C GLU A 102 -15.63 1.80 7.81
N LYS A 103 -16.43 0.85 8.32
CA LYS A 103 -16.02 0.01 9.45
C LYS A 103 -14.74 -0.77 9.15
N ILE A 104 -14.62 -1.30 7.92
CA ILE A 104 -13.46 -2.08 7.49
C ILE A 104 -12.24 -1.16 7.31
N LEU A 105 -12.41 -0.04 6.63
CA LEU A 105 -11.35 0.98 6.48
C LEU A 105 -10.82 1.40 7.85
N ASN A 106 -11.71 1.77 8.77
CA ASN A 106 -11.34 2.20 10.12
C ASN A 106 -10.65 1.12 10.94
N HIS A 107 -11.03 -0.17 10.77
CA HIS A 107 -10.38 -1.29 11.44
C HIS A 107 -8.88 -1.33 11.16
N TYR A 108 -8.47 -1.03 9.93
CA TYR A 108 -7.07 -1.00 9.51
C TYR A 108 -6.44 0.39 9.57
N GLY A 109 -7.17 1.40 10.05
CA GLY A 109 -6.69 2.78 10.14
C GLY A 109 -6.67 3.52 8.80
N TYR A 110 -7.45 3.07 7.79
CA TYR A 110 -7.67 3.74 6.53
C TYR A 110 -8.91 4.65 6.60
N SER A 111 -9.04 5.52 5.62
CA SER A 111 -10.18 6.38 5.37
C SER A 111 -10.58 6.34 3.89
N TYR A 112 -11.68 6.99 3.51
CA TYR A 112 -12.04 7.14 2.10
C TYR A 112 -11.00 7.92 1.28
N ASP A 113 -10.15 8.72 1.93
CA ASP A 113 -9.05 9.44 1.26
C ASP A 113 -7.91 8.51 0.80
N ASP A 114 -7.87 7.28 1.31
CA ASP A 114 -6.89 6.26 0.97
C ASP A 114 -7.41 5.29 -0.12
N VAL A 115 -8.72 5.39 -0.49
CA VAL A 115 -9.33 4.52 -1.51
C VAL A 115 -8.83 4.90 -2.90
N VAL A 116 -8.28 3.92 -3.63
CA VAL A 116 -7.70 4.10 -4.96
C VAL A 116 -8.54 3.48 -6.07
N ALA A 117 -9.37 2.50 -5.74
CA ALA A 117 -10.30 1.88 -6.67
C ALA A 117 -11.63 1.52 -5.98
N GLU A 118 -12.73 1.62 -6.73
CA GLU A 118 -14.08 1.28 -6.28
C GLU A 118 -14.85 0.69 -7.44
N ASN A 119 -15.50 -0.46 -7.27
CA ASN A 119 -16.42 -1.00 -8.25
C ASN A 119 -17.82 -1.07 -7.66
N ILE A 120 -18.81 -0.74 -8.48
CA ILE A 120 -20.22 -0.73 -8.11
C ILE A 120 -20.96 -1.66 -9.06
N TYR A 121 -21.63 -2.63 -8.48
CA TYR A 121 -22.52 -3.57 -9.16
C TYR A 121 -23.95 -3.27 -8.70
N THR A 122 -24.85 -3.03 -9.62
CA THR A 122 -26.24 -2.71 -9.30
C THR A 122 -27.22 -3.46 -10.18
N THR A 123 -28.38 -3.78 -9.66
CA THR A 123 -29.48 -4.39 -10.45
C THR A 123 -30.35 -3.33 -11.15
N ASN A 124 -30.09 -2.03 -10.90
CA ASN A 124 -30.82 -0.91 -11.51
C ASN A 124 -29.92 0.33 -11.60
N MET A 125 -29.21 0.47 -12.72
CA MET A 125 -28.27 1.57 -12.96
C MET A 125 -29.00 2.93 -12.99
N ALA A 126 -30.18 2.97 -13.56
CA ALA A 126 -30.93 4.23 -13.64
C ALA A 126 -31.33 4.78 -12.27
N GLU A 127 -31.66 3.89 -11.32
CA GLU A 127 -31.98 4.28 -9.95
C GLU A 127 -30.70 4.64 -9.17
N PHE A 128 -29.62 3.87 -9.34
CA PHE A 128 -28.33 4.19 -8.73
C PHE A 128 -27.85 5.60 -9.14
N ILE A 129 -27.90 5.94 -10.43
CA ILE A 129 -27.46 7.26 -10.93
C ILE A 129 -28.21 8.40 -10.23
N LYS A 130 -29.52 8.27 -10.00
CA LYS A 130 -30.33 9.30 -9.33
C LYS A 130 -29.85 9.58 -7.90
N VAL A 131 -29.35 8.56 -7.19
CA VAL A 131 -28.94 8.65 -5.79
C VAL A 131 -27.42 8.72 -5.60
N SER A 132 -26.62 8.65 -6.67
CA SER A 132 -25.16 8.62 -6.65
C SER A 132 -24.50 9.89 -6.03
N GLY A 133 -25.27 10.97 -5.87
CA GLY A 133 -24.81 12.17 -5.17
C GLY A 133 -24.30 11.90 -3.75
N PHE A 134 -24.88 10.93 -3.04
CA PHE A 134 -24.37 10.50 -1.73
C PHE A 134 -22.96 9.94 -1.85
N ARG A 135 -22.71 9.01 -2.77
CA ARG A 135 -21.37 8.46 -3.07
C ARG A 135 -20.36 9.58 -3.33
N ASN A 136 -20.72 10.53 -4.19
CA ASN A 136 -19.83 11.63 -4.54
C ASN A 136 -19.50 12.53 -3.34
N SER A 137 -20.37 12.61 -2.35
CA SER A 137 -20.13 13.40 -1.13
C SER A 137 -19.16 12.76 -0.15
N ILE A 138 -18.85 11.47 -0.27
CA ILE A 138 -17.95 10.73 0.62
C ILE A 138 -16.49 11.10 0.33
N TYR A 139 -16.10 11.16 -0.94
CA TYR A 139 -14.74 11.45 -1.36
C TYR A 139 -14.42 12.93 -1.30
N LYS A 140 -13.48 13.34 -0.42
CA LYS A 140 -13.18 14.75 -0.16
C LYS A 140 -11.95 15.26 -0.92
N LYS A 141 -10.95 14.41 -1.15
CA LYS A 141 -9.71 14.79 -1.81
C LYS A 141 -9.75 14.47 -3.30
N GLN A 142 -9.96 13.20 -3.64
CA GLN A 142 -9.90 12.69 -5.01
C GLN A 142 -10.88 11.53 -5.15
N PHE A 143 -11.56 11.45 -6.30
CA PHE A 143 -12.32 10.26 -6.63
C PHE A 143 -11.39 9.09 -6.96
N PRO A 144 -11.68 7.87 -6.45
CA PRO A 144 -10.97 6.68 -6.86
C PRO A 144 -11.23 6.36 -8.35
N THR A 145 -10.36 5.54 -8.94
CA THR A 145 -10.73 4.86 -10.19
C THR A 145 -11.95 3.99 -9.94
N GLY A 146 -12.83 3.80 -10.95
CA GLY A 146 -14.03 3.03 -10.68
C GLY A 146 -14.72 2.52 -11.92
N THR A 147 -15.48 1.43 -11.71
CA THR A 147 -16.32 0.81 -12.73
C THR A 147 -17.74 0.65 -12.18
N TRP A 148 -18.73 1.06 -12.94
CA TRP A 148 -20.15 0.88 -12.62
C TRP A 148 -20.75 -0.11 -13.60
N LEU A 149 -21.33 -1.20 -13.09
CA LEU A 149 -21.94 -2.25 -13.91
C LEU A 149 -23.37 -2.52 -13.47
N GLU A 150 -24.28 -2.57 -14.44
CA GLU A 150 -25.58 -3.18 -14.22
C GLU A 150 -25.47 -4.68 -14.40
N VAL A 151 -25.92 -5.42 -13.40
CA VAL A 151 -25.88 -6.88 -13.36
C VAL A 151 -27.29 -7.46 -13.32
N LYS A 152 -27.44 -8.68 -13.78
CA LYS A 152 -28.75 -9.37 -13.79
C LYS A 152 -29.31 -9.62 -12.39
N GLY A 153 -28.44 -9.80 -11.41
CA GLY A 153 -28.78 -10.04 -10.01
C GLY A 153 -27.53 -10.12 -9.17
N LEU A 154 -27.68 -9.98 -7.86
CA LEU A 154 -26.64 -10.17 -6.84
C LEU A 154 -26.88 -11.49 -6.10
N ALA A 155 -26.00 -11.83 -5.13
CA ALA A 155 -25.99 -13.14 -4.50
C ALA A 155 -27.29 -13.50 -3.76
N VAL A 156 -27.98 -12.51 -3.20
CA VAL A 156 -29.22 -12.69 -2.47
C VAL A 156 -30.33 -11.85 -3.08
N GLU A 157 -31.52 -12.43 -3.24
CA GLU A 157 -32.69 -11.71 -3.72
C GLU A 157 -33.00 -10.49 -2.85
N GLY A 158 -33.30 -9.35 -3.47
CA GLY A 158 -33.56 -8.08 -2.78
C GLY A 158 -32.32 -7.20 -2.58
N GLN A 159 -31.12 -7.69 -2.86
CA GLN A 159 -29.93 -6.84 -2.99
C GLN A 159 -30.03 -6.01 -4.28
N LEU A 160 -29.87 -4.70 -4.16
CA LEU A 160 -29.93 -3.77 -5.29
C LEU A 160 -28.55 -3.24 -5.71
N ILE A 161 -27.59 -3.28 -4.78
CA ILE A 161 -26.25 -2.74 -4.96
C ILE A 161 -25.25 -3.52 -4.15
N GLU A 162 -24.05 -3.68 -4.72
CA GLU A 162 -22.84 -4.20 -4.09
C GLU A 162 -21.67 -3.29 -4.45
N ILE A 163 -20.77 -3.03 -3.49
CA ILE A 163 -19.64 -2.13 -3.66
C ILE A 163 -18.39 -2.79 -3.10
N ASP A 164 -17.35 -2.96 -3.93
CA ASP A 164 -16.01 -3.34 -3.47
C ASP A 164 -15.02 -2.17 -3.56
N MET A 165 -13.90 -2.27 -2.83
CA MET A 165 -12.88 -1.23 -2.79
C MET A 165 -11.47 -1.80 -2.67
N GLU A 166 -10.52 -1.03 -3.21
CA GLU A 166 -9.10 -1.15 -2.89
C GLU A 166 -8.60 0.16 -2.31
N ALA A 167 -7.81 0.09 -1.23
CA ALA A 167 -7.19 1.26 -0.61
C ALA A 167 -5.68 1.05 -0.48
N HIS A 168 -4.94 2.16 -0.58
CA HIS A 168 -3.48 2.19 -0.43
C HIS A 168 -3.07 3.33 0.49
N LYS A 169 -2.20 3.05 1.45
CA LYS A 169 -1.69 4.06 2.39
C LYS A 169 -0.28 4.47 2.02
N VAL A 170 -0.10 5.75 1.72
CA VAL A 170 1.25 6.33 1.53
C VAL A 170 1.88 6.56 2.89
N LYS A 171 3.11 6.06 3.09
CA LYS A 171 3.94 6.29 4.30
C LYS A 171 4.52 7.69 4.31
#